data_10932f01b6516172be831f6e80fbce15
#
_entry.id   10932f01b6516172be831f6e80fbce15
#
_cell.length_a   1.000
_cell.length_b   1.000
_cell.length_c   1.000
_cell.angle_alpha   90.00
_cell.angle_beta   90.00
_cell.angle_gamma   90.00
#
_symmetry.space_group_name_H-M   'P 1'
#
loop_
_entity.id
_entity.type
_entity.pdbx_description
1 polymer ?
#
loop_
_entity_poly.entity_id
_entity_poly.type
_entity_poly.pdbx_seq_one_letter_code
_entity_poly.pdbx_strand_id
1 'polypeptide(L)'
;MWLNWIVRREIDNAAVGAVQATVGDPHGEPIVEVAWTIGTAWQRQGFATEAAVALVQWLFDNGAESVVAHVQPDHIASAHVADAAGLRPTDKMVDGQVEWRLDRASR
;
A
#
# COMPACT_ATOMS: atom_id res chain seq x y z
N MET A 1 -2.29 4.77 -14.91
CA MET A 1 -3.56 5.15 -14.23
C MET A 1 -3.29 5.35 -12.75
N TRP A 2 -3.83 6.41 -12.20
CA TRP A 2 -3.66 6.75 -10.80
C TRP A 2 -5.03 6.79 -10.12
N LEU A 3 -5.14 6.07 -8.98
CA LEU A 3 -6.36 5.97 -8.21
C LEU A 3 -6.09 6.47 -6.79
N ASN A 4 -7.08 7.12 -6.19
CA ASN A 4 -6.93 7.69 -4.85
C ASN A 4 -8.22 7.52 -4.07
N TRP A 5 -8.10 7.12 -2.80
CA TRP A 5 -9.24 6.96 -1.89
C TRP A 5 -8.98 7.71 -0.60
N ILE A 6 -10.03 8.30 -0.04
CA ILE A 6 -9.98 8.91 1.28
C ILE A 6 -10.31 7.85 2.32
N VAL A 7 -9.47 7.72 3.33
CA VAL A 7 -9.71 6.83 4.47
C VAL A 7 -10.56 7.60 5.49
N ARG A 8 -11.71 7.05 5.86
CA ARG A 8 -12.63 7.70 6.81
C ARG A 8 -12.85 6.81 8.03
N ARG A 9 -12.92 7.43 9.19
CA ARG A 9 -13.25 6.75 10.43
C ARG A 9 -14.76 6.52 10.49
N GLU A 10 -15.19 5.27 10.71
CA GLU A 10 -16.61 4.91 10.67
C GLU A 10 -17.47 5.66 11.67
N ILE A 11 -16.96 5.85 12.89
CA ILE A 11 -17.76 6.40 14.00
C ILE A 11 -18.27 7.82 13.73
N ASP A 12 -17.51 8.65 13.01
CA ASP A 12 -17.85 10.04 12.76
C ASP A 12 -17.59 10.50 11.33
N ASN A 13 -17.21 9.56 10.45
CA ASN A 13 -16.90 9.83 9.06
C ASN A 13 -15.75 10.86 8.85
N ALA A 14 -14.90 11.05 9.85
CA ALA A 14 -13.77 11.96 9.75
C ALA A 14 -12.76 11.44 8.72
N ALA A 15 -12.24 12.32 7.86
CA ALA A 15 -11.18 11.99 6.93
C ALA A 15 -9.87 11.89 7.69
N VAL A 16 -9.28 10.70 7.77
CA VAL A 16 -8.07 10.45 8.57
C VAL A 16 -6.83 10.27 7.71
N GLY A 17 -6.99 10.06 6.41
CA GLY A 17 -5.86 9.89 5.51
C GLY A 17 -6.29 9.54 4.10
N ALA A 18 -5.36 9.03 3.33
CA ALA A 18 -5.60 8.61 1.94
C ALA A 18 -4.75 7.39 1.61
N VAL A 19 -5.24 6.56 0.72
CA VAL A 19 -4.45 5.52 0.06
C VAL A 19 -4.52 5.73 -1.44
N GLN A 20 -3.46 5.39 -2.14
CA GLN A 20 -3.40 5.57 -3.58
C GLN A 20 -2.75 4.37 -4.26
N ALA A 21 -3.12 4.16 -5.50
CA ALA A 21 -2.55 3.12 -6.34
C ALA A 21 -2.19 3.71 -7.71
N THR A 22 -0.99 3.41 -8.18
CA THR A 22 -0.53 3.80 -9.50
C THR A 22 -0.31 2.53 -10.30
N VAL A 23 -1.06 2.39 -11.38
CA VAL A 23 -0.93 1.24 -12.27
C VAL A 23 0.16 1.54 -13.27
N GLY A 24 1.26 0.78 -13.19
CA GLY A 24 2.36 0.84 -14.13
C GLY A 24 2.41 -0.46 -14.92
N ASP A 25 2.84 -0.38 -16.16
CA ASP A 25 2.92 -1.55 -17.01
C ASP A 25 4.07 -1.40 -18.00
N PRO A 26 5.34 -1.41 -17.49
CA PRO A 26 6.49 -1.23 -18.38
C PRO A 26 6.71 -2.40 -19.34
N HIS A 27 6.13 -3.57 -19.07
CA HIS A 27 6.34 -4.80 -19.86
C HIS A 27 5.07 -5.59 -20.12
N GLY A 28 3.90 -4.94 -20.05
CA GLY A 28 2.61 -5.62 -20.27
C GLY A 28 2.08 -6.36 -19.05
N GLU A 29 2.71 -6.21 -17.88
CA GLU A 29 2.26 -6.85 -16.65
C GLU A 29 1.59 -5.81 -15.73
N PRO A 30 0.38 -6.09 -15.20
CA PRO A 30 -0.29 -5.16 -14.28
C PRO A 30 0.39 -5.15 -12.91
N ILE A 31 1.39 -4.30 -12.78
CA ILE A 31 2.08 -4.02 -11.51
C ILE A 31 1.50 -2.73 -10.94
N VAL A 32 1.05 -2.78 -9.69
CA VAL A 32 0.42 -1.64 -9.04
C VAL A 32 1.27 -1.20 -7.85
N GLU A 33 1.70 0.05 -7.88
CA GLU A 33 2.38 0.66 -6.73
C GLU A 33 1.34 1.28 -5.81
N VAL A 34 1.40 0.95 -4.51
CA VAL A 34 0.49 1.49 -3.51
C VAL A 34 1.24 2.39 -2.53
N ALA A 35 0.52 3.38 -2.02
CA ALA A 35 1.03 4.28 -0.98
C ALA A 35 -0.11 4.63 -0.03
N TRP A 36 0.24 4.95 1.20
CA TRP A 36 -0.73 5.35 2.22
C TRP A 36 -0.20 6.53 3.01
N THR A 37 -1.11 7.39 3.43
CA THR A 37 -0.82 8.54 4.27
C THR A 37 -1.92 8.67 5.31
N ILE A 38 -1.54 8.73 6.58
CA ILE A 38 -2.50 8.95 7.68
C ILE A 38 -2.09 10.24 8.38
N GLY A 39 -3.06 11.13 8.59
CA GLY A 39 -2.83 12.39 9.28
C GLY A 39 -2.25 12.17 10.68
N THR A 40 -1.39 13.07 11.14
CA THR A 40 -0.63 12.92 12.39
C THR A 40 -1.52 12.60 13.60
N ALA A 41 -2.68 13.25 13.68
CA ALA A 41 -3.63 13.05 14.79
C ALA A 41 -4.25 11.63 14.81
N TRP A 42 -4.15 10.89 13.71
CA TRP A 42 -4.81 9.59 13.54
C TRP A 42 -3.82 8.42 13.44
N GLN A 43 -2.53 8.68 13.58
CA GLN A 43 -1.51 7.65 13.49
C GLN A 43 -1.58 6.69 14.68
N ARG A 44 -1.07 5.46 14.48
CA ARG A 44 -1.01 4.39 15.48
C ARG A 44 -2.37 3.88 15.95
N GLN A 45 -3.42 4.09 15.15
CA GLN A 45 -4.77 3.59 15.45
C GLN A 45 -5.21 2.48 14.50
N GLY A 46 -4.30 1.97 13.67
CA GLY A 46 -4.59 0.87 12.75
C GLY A 46 -5.26 1.29 11.44
N PHE A 47 -5.50 2.57 11.20
CA PHE A 47 -6.15 3.03 9.97
C PHE A 47 -5.34 2.71 8.73
N ALA A 48 -4.02 2.94 8.76
CA ALA A 48 -3.16 2.65 7.61
C ALA A 48 -3.14 1.16 7.30
N THR A 49 -3.01 0.31 8.32
CA THR A 49 -2.99 -1.14 8.16
C THR A 49 -4.31 -1.65 7.58
N GLU A 50 -5.43 -1.24 8.15
CA GLU A 50 -6.75 -1.65 7.70
C GLU A 50 -6.99 -1.21 6.24
N ALA A 51 -6.66 0.04 5.92
CA ALA A 51 -6.83 0.58 4.58
C ALA A 51 -5.91 -0.11 3.56
N ALA A 52 -4.66 -0.37 3.93
CA ALA A 52 -3.71 -1.04 3.03
C ALA A 52 -4.12 -2.48 2.75
N VAL A 53 -4.55 -3.22 3.78
CA VAL A 53 -5.04 -4.59 3.62
C VAL A 53 -6.24 -4.62 2.66
N ALA A 54 -7.21 -3.73 2.86
CA ALA A 54 -8.40 -3.66 2.02
C ALA A 54 -8.04 -3.27 0.57
N LEU A 55 -7.13 -2.32 0.39
CA LEU A 55 -6.70 -1.88 -0.94
C LEU A 55 -6.00 -3.01 -1.69
N VAL A 56 -5.06 -3.69 -1.05
CA VAL A 56 -4.33 -4.80 -1.68
C VAL A 56 -5.29 -5.91 -2.10
N GLN A 57 -6.24 -6.26 -1.23
CA GLN A 57 -7.27 -7.25 -1.54
C GLN A 57 -8.10 -6.83 -2.76
N TRP A 58 -8.55 -5.58 -2.77
CA TRP A 58 -9.35 -5.03 -3.88
C TRP A 58 -8.57 -5.06 -5.20
N LEU A 59 -7.28 -4.70 -5.16
CA LEU A 59 -6.43 -4.69 -6.36
C LEU A 59 -6.30 -6.08 -6.96
N PHE A 60 -6.04 -7.10 -6.15
CA PHE A 60 -5.97 -8.47 -6.66
C PHE A 60 -7.32 -8.96 -7.17
N ASP A 61 -8.41 -8.60 -6.51
CA ASP A 61 -9.76 -8.94 -6.98
C ASP A 61 -10.07 -8.29 -8.33
N ASN A 62 -9.39 -7.19 -8.66
CA ASN A 62 -9.58 -6.45 -9.92
C ASN A 62 -8.45 -6.68 -10.94
N GLY A 63 -7.70 -7.75 -10.80
CA GLY A 63 -6.80 -8.23 -11.85
C GLY A 63 -5.32 -7.86 -11.71
N ALA A 64 -4.89 -7.26 -10.59
CA ALA A 64 -3.47 -6.98 -10.39
C ALA A 64 -2.67 -8.30 -10.34
N GLU A 65 -1.53 -8.34 -10.99
CA GLU A 65 -0.60 -9.47 -10.92
C GLU A 65 0.42 -9.30 -9.81
N SER A 66 0.81 -8.06 -9.53
CA SER A 66 1.76 -7.75 -8.47
C SER A 66 1.39 -6.42 -7.83
N VAL A 67 1.59 -6.32 -6.52
CA VAL A 67 1.44 -5.07 -5.76
C VAL A 67 2.77 -4.77 -5.12
N VAL A 68 3.25 -3.54 -5.27
CA VAL A 68 4.51 -3.09 -4.68
C VAL A 68 4.28 -1.81 -3.86
N ALA A 69 5.13 -1.61 -2.86
CA ALA A 69 5.19 -0.37 -2.09
C ALA A 69 6.65 -0.03 -1.85
N HIS A 70 6.96 1.26 -1.79
CA HIS A 70 8.31 1.73 -1.51
C HIS A 70 8.36 2.34 -0.12
N VAL A 71 9.24 1.83 0.72
CA VAL A 71 9.31 2.17 2.14
C VAL A 71 10.73 2.60 2.50
N GLN A 72 10.86 3.75 3.17
CA GLN A 72 12.16 4.17 3.70
C GLN A 72 12.70 3.10 4.66
N PRO A 73 14.00 2.76 4.59
CA PRO A 73 14.57 1.68 5.40
C PRO A 73 14.37 1.83 6.91
N ASP A 74 14.30 3.07 7.39
CA ASP A 74 14.15 3.39 8.80
C ASP A 74 12.70 3.69 9.22
N HIS A 75 11.75 3.63 8.29
CA HIS A 75 10.35 3.92 8.58
C HIS A 75 9.61 2.66 9.04
N ILE A 76 9.77 2.33 10.30
CA ILE A 76 9.29 1.08 10.89
C ILE A 76 7.76 0.96 10.78
N ALA A 77 7.02 2.05 10.98
CA ALA A 77 5.57 2.03 10.91
C ALA A 77 5.06 1.64 9.51
N SER A 78 5.66 2.20 8.45
CA SER A 78 5.28 1.84 7.08
C SER A 78 5.66 0.42 6.72
N ALA A 79 6.81 -0.05 7.20
CA ALA A 79 7.22 -1.45 7.01
C ALA A 79 6.22 -2.40 7.66
N HIS A 80 5.74 -2.05 8.85
CA HIS A 80 4.72 -2.84 9.56
C HIS A 80 3.41 -2.92 8.78
N VAL A 81 2.98 -1.79 8.19
CA VAL A 81 1.77 -1.76 7.35
C VAL A 81 1.95 -2.64 6.11
N ALA A 82 3.09 -2.52 5.42
CA ALA A 82 3.38 -3.34 4.25
C ALA A 82 3.37 -4.84 4.59
N ASP A 83 3.99 -5.22 5.70
CA ASP A 83 4.01 -6.61 6.17
C ASP A 83 2.58 -7.12 6.45
N ALA A 84 1.78 -6.33 7.15
CA ALA A 84 0.40 -6.70 7.48
C ALA A 84 -0.45 -6.87 6.22
N ALA A 85 -0.18 -6.12 5.16
CA ALA A 85 -0.88 -6.25 3.88
C ALA A 85 -0.40 -7.45 3.04
N GLY A 86 0.59 -8.18 3.54
CA GLY A 86 1.11 -9.38 2.87
C GLY A 86 2.31 -9.16 1.98
N LEU A 87 2.81 -7.93 1.88
CA LEU A 87 4.00 -7.65 1.09
C LEU A 87 5.25 -8.12 1.84
N ARG A 88 6.32 -8.37 1.10
CA ARG A 88 7.61 -8.77 1.66
C ARG A 88 8.71 -7.88 1.08
N PRO A 89 9.72 -7.52 1.88
CA PRO A 89 10.82 -6.71 1.38
C PRO A 89 11.62 -7.49 0.34
N THR A 90 12.09 -6.77 -0.68
CA THR A 90 12.94 -7.33 -1.72
C THR A 90 14.33 -6.71 -1.64
N ASP A 91 15.24 -7.16 -2.49
CA ASP A 91 16.59 -6.60 -2.60
C ASP A 91 16.62 -5.31 -3.40
N LYS A 92 15.49 -4.93 -4.00
CA LYS A 92 15.44 -3.77 -4.90
C LYS A 92 15.29 -2.47 -4.10
N MET A 93 16.11 -1.48 -4.44
CA MET A 93 16.03 -0.13 -3.91
C MET A 93 15.61 0.82 -5.03
N VAL A 94 14.68 1.72 -4.74
CA VAL A 94 14.23 2.75 -5.68
C VAL A 94 14.27 4.08 -4.95
N ASP A 95 15.10 5.01 -5.43
CA ASP A 95 15.27 6.33 -4.81
C ASP A 95 15.54 6.27 -3.29
N GLY A 96 16.35 5.30 -2.87
CA GLY A 96 16.70 5.11 -1.46
C GLY A 96 15.64 4.39 -0.62
N GLN A 97 14.56 3.92 -1.24
CA GLN A 97 13.50 3.19 -0.56
C GLN A 97 13.55 1.71 -0.92
N VAL A 98 13.25 0.86 0.05
CA VAL A 98 13.15 -0.59 -0.17
C VAL A 98 11.84 -0.90 -0.86
N GLU A 99 11.88 -1.68 -1.94
CA GLU A 99 10.68 -2.17 -2.58
C GLU A 99 10.12 -3.39 -1.84
N TRP A 100 8.88 -3.32 -1.41
CA TRP A 100 8.12 -4.42 -0.86
C TRP A 100 7.17 -4.93 -1.93
N ARG A 101 6.97 -6.24 -2.01
CA ARG A 101 6.23 -6.84 -3.12
C ARG A 101 5.37 -8.02 -2.68
N LEU A 102 4.21 -8.16 -3.33
CA LEU A 102 3.37 -9.35 -3.26
C LEU A 102 2.89 -9.68 -4.66
N ASP A 103 3.17 -10.89 -5.12
CA ASP A 103 2.71 -11.38 -6.41
C ASP A 103 1.46 -12.23 -6.23
N ARG A 104 0.58 -12.21 -7.23
CA ARG A 104 -0.64 -13.04 -7.23
C ARG A 104 -0.31 -14.51 -6.99
N ALA A 105 0.74 -15.01 -7.61
CA ALA A 105 1.16 -16.40 -7.48
C ALA A 105 1.60 -16.79 -6.06
N SER A 106 1.90 -15.79 -5.21
CA SER A 106 2.36 -16.01 -3.83
C SER A 106 1.27 -15.85 -2.79
N ARG A 107 0.06 -15.56 -3.20
CA ARG A 107 -1.06 -15.36 -2.26
C ARG A 107 -1.62 -16.68 -1.75
#